data_ad3093843600ed3ef40a7891be317359
#
_entry.id   ad3093843600ed3ef40a7891be317359
#
_cell.length_a   1.000
_cell.length_b   1.000
_cell.length_c   1.000
_cell.angle_alpha   90.00
_cell.angle_beta   90.00
_cell.angle_gamma   90.00
#
_symmetry.space_group_name_H-M   'P 1'
#
loop_
_entity.id
_entity.type
_entity.pdbx_description
1 polymer ?
#
loop_
_entity_poly.entity_id
_entity_poly.type
_entity_poly.pdbx_seq_one_letter_code
_entity_poly.pdbx_strand_id
1 'polypeptide(L)'
;MLLFYRIIINLLVLVSPIIILIRLIKRKESFLRFKEKLCFFSKSKTRGKLIWFHGASVGELQSIIPLLEKLEKKKNINQILITSNTLSSSKITEKMNSKKIIHQFFPIDTNYLSKKFLNYWKPSLVFFIDSEIWPHM
;
A
#
# COMPACT_ATOMS: atom_id res chain seq x y z
N MET A 1 9.87 -22.58 -10.69
CA MET A 1 9.87 -21.11 -10.72
C MET A 1 9.43 -20.46 -9.40
N LEU A 2 8.24 -20.77 -8.88
CA LEU A 2 7.72 -20.18 -7.63
C LEU A 2 8.60 -20.43 -6.39
N LEU A 3 9.22 -21.60 -6.29
CA LEU A 3 10.09 -21.94 -5.15
C LEU A 3 11.37 -21.10 -5.17
N PHE A 4 11.97 -20.92 -6.33
CA PHE A 4 13.17 -20.09 -6.52
C PHE A 4 12.88 -18.60 -6.21
N TYR A 5 11.75 -18.10 -6.67
CA TYR A 5 11.27 -16.77 -6.33
C TYR A 5 11.09 -16.59 -4.80
N ARG A 6 10.46 -17.55 -4.13
CA ARG A 6 10.27 -17.52 -2.67
C ARG A 6 11.59 -17.50 -1.90
N ILE A 7 12.60 -18.29 -2.35
CA ILE A 7 13.92 -18.30 -1.72
C ILE A 7 14.59 -16.93 -1.88
N ILE A 8 14.58 -16.37 -3.09
CA ILE A 8 15.16 -15.05 -3.36
C ILE A 8 14.49 -13.96 -2.53
N ILE A 9 13.15 -13.95 -2.47
CA ILE A 9 12.41 -12.96 -1.67
C ILE A 9 12.72 -13.10 -0.18
N ASN A 10 12.78 -14.30 0.35
CA ASN A 10 13.15 -14.51 1.76
C ASN A 10 14.58 -14.04 2.06
N LEU A 11 15.51 -14.25 1.13
CA LEU A 11 16.87 -13.73 1.24
C LEU A 11 16.91 -12.19 1.19
N LEU A 12 16.11 -11.59 0.30
CA LEU A 12 15.95 -10.13 0.22
C LEU A 12 15.33 -9.55 1.49
N VAL A 13 14.38 -10.26 2.11
CA VAL A 13 13.79 -9.86 3.41
C VAL A 13 14.85 -9.86 4.50
N LEU A 14 15.77 -10.83 4.51
CA LEU A 14 16.87 -10.87 5.47
C LEU A 14 17.82 -9.66 5.31
N VAL A 15 18.01 -9.17 4.07
CA VAL A 15 18.84 -8.01 3.76
C VAL A 15 18.05 -6.69 3.84
N SER A 16 16.73 -6.77 3.91
CA SER A 16 15.83 -5.60 3.91
C SER A 16 16.12 -4.55 4.99
N PRO A 17 16.54 -4.89 6.22
CA PRO A 17 16.88 -3.89 7.23
C PRO A 17 18.04 -2.98 6.76
N ILE A 18 19.03 -3.55 6.08
CA ILE A 18 20.17 -2.79 5.56
C ILE A 18 19.74 -1.88 4.41
N ILE A 19 18.92 -2.40 3.50
CA ILE A 19 18.38 -1.64 2.37
C ILE A 19 17.50 -0.49 2.89
N ILE A 20 16.65 -0.75 3.86
CA ILE A 20 15.78 0.27 4.48
C ILE A 20 16.65 1.34 5.16
N LEU A 21 17.70 0.96 5.89
CA LEU A 21 18.61 1.90 6.53
C LEU A 21 19.27 2.83 5.51
N ILE A 22 19.79 2.29 4.40
CA ILE A 22 20.37 3.08 3.31
C ILE A 22 19.32 4.04 2.69
N ARG A 23 18.10 3.58 2.49
CA ARG A 23 17.01 4.41 1.93
C ARG A 23 16.55 5.51 2.89
N LEU A 24 16.56 5.24 4.20
CA LEU A 24 16.30 6.24 5.25
C LEU A 24 17.38 7.33 5.26
N ILE A 25 18.66 6.96 5.22
CA ILE A 25 19.78 7.91 5.17
C ILE A 25 19.69 8.78 3.91
N LYS A 26 19.30 8.19 2.77
CA LYS A 26 19.09 8.92 1.51
C LYS A 26 17.77 9.71 1.45
N ARG A 27 17.02 9.81 2.54
CA ARG A 27 15.70 10.48 2.62
C ARG A 27 14.68 10.00 1.56
N LYS A 28 14.83 8.79 1.06
CA LYS A 28 13.89 8.16 0.10
C LYS A 28 12.72 7.44 0.78
N GLU A 29 12.81 7.25 2.10
CA GLU A 29 11.78 6.63 2.93
C GLU A 29 11.40 7.55 4.10
N SER A 30 10.16 7.42 4.59
CA SER A 30 9.74 8.08 5.83
C SER A 30 10.21 7.28 7.03
N PHE A 31 11.02 7.88 7.89
CA PHE A 31 11.48 7.24 9.13
C PHE A 31 10.30 6.77 10.01
N LEU A 32 9.21 7.53 10.01
CA LEU A 32 8.03 7.21 10.82
C LEU A 32 7.14 6.12 10.21
N ARG A 33 7.13 6.01 8.86
CA ARG A 33 6.17 5.17 8.15
C ARG A 33 6.76 3.93 7.47
N PHE A 34 8.09 3.73 7.50
CA PHE A 34 8.71 2.56 6.87
C PHE A 34 8.19 1.23 7.42
N LYS A 35 7.80 1.22 8.70
CA LYS A 35 7.23 0.04 9.37
C LYS A 35 5.92 -0.44 8.73
N GLU A 36 5.22 0.43 8.00
CA GLU A 36 4.00 0.06 7.27
C GLU A 36 4.27 -1.04 6.24
N LYS A 37 5.47 -1.05 5.62
CA LYS A 37 5.90 -2.11 4.67
C LYS A 37 6.07 -3.48 5.32
N LEU A 38 6.19 -3.52 6.64
CA LEU A 38 6.21 -4.73 7.46
C LEU A 38 4.85 -5.02 8.11
N CYS A 39 3.77 -4.42 7.59
CA CYS A 39 2.41 -4.54 8.12
C CYS A 39 2.27 -4.12 9.59
N PHE A 40 2.98 -3.06 10.00
CA PHE A 40 2.63 -2.28 11.18
C PHE A 40 1.69 -1.17 10.74
N PHE A 41 0.41 -1.34 11.05
CA PHE A 41 -0.64 -0.47 10.54
C PHE A 41 -0.66 0.84 11.32
N SER A 42 -0.43 1.96 10.63
CA SER A 42 -0.51 3.32 11.19
C SER A 42 -1.92 3.89 11.14
N LYS A 43 -2.78 3.29 10.33
CA LYS A 43 -4.17 3.68 10.16
C LYS A 43 -5.09 2.53 10.56
N SER A 44 -6.27 2.89 11.09
CA SER A 44 -7.28 1.91 11.49
C SER A 44 -8.29 1.67 10.38
N LYS A 45 -8.73 0.43 10.27
CA LYS A 45 -9.85 0.06 9.41
C LYS A 45 -11.17 0.53 10.05
N THR A 46 -12.02 1.18 9.27
CA THR A 46 -13.40 1.45 9.68
C THR A 46 -14.30 0.25 9.39
N ARG A 47 -15.41 0.14 10.14
CA ARG A 47 -16.43 -0.86 9.84
C ARG A 47 -17.12 -0.54 8.52
N GLY A 48 -17.45 -1.57 7.74
CA GLY A 48 -18.19 -1.45 6.50
C GLY A 48 -17.35 -1.68 5.25
N LYS A 49 -17.86 -1.21 4.11
CA LYS A 49 -17.28 -1.47 2.79
C LYS A 49 -15.98 -0.69 2.59
N LEU A 50 -14.89 -1.41 2.36
CA LEU A 50 -13.58 -0.87 2.03
C LEU A 50 -13.25 -1.21 0.57
N ILE A 51 -12.86 -0.21 -0.20
CA ILE A 51 -12.29 -0.38 -1.54
C ILE A 51 -10.80 -0.09 -1.46
N TRP A 52 -9.99 -0.97 -2.03
CA TRP A 52 -8.54 -0.85 -2.06
C TRP A 52 -8.05 -0.56 -3.48
N PHE A 53 -7.24 0.48 -3.62
CA PHE A 53 -6.50 0.81 -4.83
C PHE A 53 -5.01 0.68 -4.58
N HIS A 54 -4.31 0.02 -5.48
CA HIS A 54 -2.85 -0.03 -5.50
C HIS A 54 -2.31 0.63 -6.75
N GLY A 55 -1.39 1.58 -6.57
CA GLY A 55 -0.65 2.22 -7.64
C GLY A 55 0.80 2.43 -7.22
N ALA A 56 1.74 1.95 -8.02
CA ALA A 56 3.16 2.00 -7.70
C ALA A 56 3.76 3.40 -7.88
N SER A 57 3.25 4.16 -8.84
CA SER A 57 3.79 5.45 -9.25
C SER A 57 2.87 6.64 -8.93
N VAL A 58 3.47 7.83 -8.95
CA VAL A 58 2.77 9.11 -8.81
C VAL A 58 1.73 9.31 -9.92
N GLY A 59 2.11 9.00 -11.17
CA GLY A 59 1.23 9.17 -12.34
C GLY A 59 -0.01 8.29 -12.28
N GLU A 60 0.15 7.02 -11.88
CA GLU A 60 -0.95 6.09 -11.67
C GLU A 60 -1.94 6.63 -10.64
N LEU A 61 -1.47 7.06 -9.47
CA LEU A 61 -2.36 7.61 -8.44
C LEU A 61 -3.04 8.90 -8.89
N GLN A 62 -2.35 9.76 -9.63
CA GLN A 62 -2.95 10.98 -10.19
C GLN A 62 -4.08 10.68 -11.17
N SER A 63 -3.92 9.63 -11.98
CA SER A 63 -4.93 9.25 -12.97
C SER A 63 -6.28 8.85 -12.37
N ILE A 64 -6.29 8.34 -11.15
CA ILE A 64 -7.51 7.89 -10.47
C ILE A 64 -8.12 8.93 -9.54
N ILE A 65 -7.52 10.10 -9.34
CA ILE A 65 -8.07 11.15 -8.46
C ILE A 65 -9.55 11.45 -8.76
N PRO A 66 -9.96 11.69 -10.03
CA PRO A 66 -11.36 11.97 -10.33
C PRO A 66 -12.31 10.83 -9.94
N LEU A 67 -11.83 9.58 -10.01
CA LEU A 67 -12.59 8.41 -9.57
C LEU A 67 -12.71 8.40 -8.04
N LEU A 68 -11.61 8.65 -7.32
CA LEU A 68 -11.59 8.68 -5.86
C LEU A 68 -12.55 9.72 -5.30
N GLU A 69 -12.59 10.92 -5.89
CA GLU A 69 -13.50 12.01 -5.51
C GLU A 69 -14.99 11.63 -5.70
N LYS A 70 -15.29 10.87 -6.76
CA LYS A 70 -16.65 10.35 -6.99
C LYS A 70 -17.00 9.26 -5.98
N LEU A 71 -16.06 8.34 -5.68
CA LEU A 71 -16.29 7.25 -4.74
C LEU A 71 -16.42 7.75 -3.30
N GLU A 72 -15.67 8.78 -2.93
CA GLU A 72 -15.76 9.41 -1.61
C GLU A 72 -17.16 9.89 -1.27
N LYS A 73 -17.88 10.43 -2.27
CA LYS A 73 -19.27 10.93 -2.11
C LYS A 73 -20.29 9.80 -1.95
N LYS A 74 -19.94 8.55 -2.25
CA LYS A 74 -20.86 7.41 -2.13
C LYS A 74 -21.05 7.03 -0.66
N LYS A 75 -22.32 7.02 -0.20
CA LYS A 75 -22.66 6.67 1.19
C LYS A 75 -22.41 5.20 1.54
N ASN A 76 -22.48 4.31 0.54
CA ASN A 76 -22.25 2.88 0.70
C ASN A 76 -20.78 2.47 0.75
N ILE A 77 -19.84 3.42 0.60
CA ILE A 77 -18.40 3.21 0.75
C ILE A 77 -17.97 3.88 2.05
N ASN A 78 -17.42 3.09 2.96
CA ASN A 78 -17.03 3.57 4.28
C ASN A 78 -15.57 4.03 4.30
N GLN A 79 -14.70 3.37 3.52
CA GLN A 79 -13.28 3.67 3.48
C GLN A 79 -12.68 3.32 2.12
N ILE A 80 -11.72 4.12 1.69
CA ILE A 80 -10.91 3.89 0.49
C ILE A 80 -9.47 3.79 0.95
N LEU A 81 -8.88 2.62 0.77
CA LEU A 81 -7.47 2.39 1.04
C LEU A 81 -6.67 2.59 -0.24
N ILE A 82 -5.66 3.41 -0.18
CA ILE A 82 -4.69 3.58 -1.26
C ILE A 82 -3.34 3.08 -0.78
N THR A 83 -2.72 2.23 -1.57
CA THR A 83 -1.35 1.79 -1.31
C THR A 83 -0.41 2.20 -2.43
N SER A 84 0.79 2.56 -2.06
CA SER A 84 1.87 2.89 -2.99
C SER A 84 3.25 2.53 -2.40
N ASN A 85 4.29 2.65 -3.24
CA ASN A 85 5.65 2.25 -2.88
C ASN A 85 6.55 3.43 -2.51
N THR A 86 6.17 4.68 -2.80
CA THR A 86 7.04 5.85 -2.67
C THR A 86 6.43 6.96 -1.81
N LEU A 87 7.31 7.78 -1.19
CA LEU A 87 6.90 8.96 -0.45
C LEU A 87 6.17 10.00 -1.32
N SER A 88 6.60 10.15 -2.57
CA SER A 88 5.97 11.10 -3.49
C SER A 88 4.52 10.72 -3.77
N SER A 89 4.25 9.44 -3.89
CA SER A 89 2.90 8.90 -4.08
C SER A 89 2.01 9.13 -2.85
N SER A 90 2.55 8.98 -1.62
CA SER A 90 1.76 9.20 -0.40
C SER A 90 1.29 10.65 -0.25
N LYS A 91 2.11 11.62 -0.69
CA LYS A 91 1.76 13.04 -0.64
C LYS A 91 0.55 13.41 -1.49
N ILE A 92 0.25 12.64 -2.53
CA ILE A 92 -0.93 12.87 -3.37
C ILE A 92 -2.20 12.64 -2.56
N THR A 93 -2.27 11.53 -1.84
CA THR A 93 -3.43 11.20 -1.02
C THR A 93 -3.58 12.12 0.20
N GLU A 94 -2.47 12.55 0.78
CA GLU A 94 -2.47 13.54 1.88
C GLU A 94 -3.07 14.88 1.46
N LYS A 95 -2.82 15.33 0.22
CA LYS A 95 -3.40 16.57 -0.34
C LYS A 95 -4.92 16.50 -0.52
N MET A 96 -5.50 15.31 -0.67
CA MET A 96 -6.95 15.16 -0.82
C MET A 96 -7.73 15.51 0.46
N ASN A 97 -7.07 15.55 1.62
CA ASN A 97 -7.64 15.93 2.92
C ASN A 97 -8.99 15.25 3.24
N SER A 98 -9.12 14.00 2.85
CA SER A 98 -10.34 13.19 3.02
C SER A 98 -10.28 12.34 4.28
N LYS A 99 -11.39 12.24 5.00
CA LYS A 99 -11.54 11.32 6.14
C LYS A 99 -11.76 9.86 5.71
N LYS A 100 -12.27 9.64 4.49
CA LYS A 100 -12.54 8.30 3.96
C LYS A 100 -11.34 7.71 3.21
N ILE A 101 -10.51 8.54 2.61
CA ILE A 101 -9.35 8.12 1.82
C ILE A 101 -8.14 8.08 2.74
N ILE A 102 -7.55 6.90 2.87
CA ILE A 102 -6.35 6.69 3.67
C ILE A 102 -5.25 6.09 2.80
N HIS A 103 -4.03 6.42 3.14
CA HIS A 103 -2.85 5.88 2.48
C HIS A 103 -2.03 5.01 3.44
N GLN A 104 -1.58 3.87 2.93
CA GLN A 104 -0.58 3.02 3.55
C GLN A 104 0.45 2.57 2.52
N PHE A 105 1.70 2.41 2.94
CA PHE A 105 2.70 1.81 2.07
C PHE A 105 2.38 0.35 1.82
N PHE A 106 2.58 -0.06 0.55
CA PHE A 106 2.40 -1.44 0.13
C PHE A 106 3.37 -2.35 0.88
N PRO A 107 2.92 -3.50 1.40
CA PRO A 107 3.80 -4.42 2.13
C PRO A 107 4.83 -5.04 1.20
N ILE A 108 5.93 -5.51 1.79
CA ILE A 108 6.91 -6.34 1.07
C ILE A 108 6.20 -7.63 0.65
N ASP A 109 6.38 -8.04 -0.62
CA ASP A 109 5.71 -9.18 -1.21
C ASP A 109 6.23 -10.51 -0.64
N THR A 110 5.73 -10.86 0.52
CA THR A 110 5.93 -12.18 1.15
C THR A 110 4.59 -12.78 1.52
N ASN A 111 4.48 -14.10 1.46
CA ASN A 111 3.24 -14.80 1.80
C ASN A 111 2.70 -14.43 3.20
N TYR A 112 3.60 -14.25 4.17
CA TYR A 112 3.23 -13.87 5.53
C TYR A 112 2.66 -12.44 5.61
N LEU A 113 3.36 -11.46 5.01
CA LEU A 113 2.95 -10.05 5.08
C LEU A 113 1.70 -9.80 4.23
N SER A 114 1.58 -10.43 3.07
CA SER A 114 0.39 -10.34 2.23
C SER A 114 -0.85 -10.88 2.96
N LYS A 115 -0.74 -12.05 3.58
CA LYS A 115 -1.84 -12.59 4.41
C LYS A 115 -2.18 -11.69 5.59
N LYS A 116 -1.17 -11.15 6.29
CA LYS A 116 -1.38 -10.22 7.41
C LYS A 116 -2.09 -8.95 6.95
N PHE A 117 -1.69 -8.39 5.81
CA PHE A 117 -2.29 -7.21 5.21
C PHE A 117 -3.75 -7.45 4.83
N LEU A 118 -4.03 -8.51 4.08
CA LEU A 118 -5.38 -8.88 3.65
C LEU A 118 -6.30 -9.20 4.83
N ASN A 119 -5.80 -9.90 5.84
CA ASN A 119 -6.57 -10.23 7.04
C ASN A 119 -6.93 -9.00 7.88
N TYR A 120 -6.09 -7.98 7.88
CA TYR A 120 -6.37 -6.73 8.58
C TYR A 120 -7.35 -5.86 7.82
N TRP A 121 -7.08 -5.60 6.53
CA TRP A 121 -7.87 -4.66 5.74
C TRP A 121 -9.16 -5.27 5.22
N LYS A 122 -9.20 -6.57 4.90
CA LYS A 122 -10.37 -7.30 4.35
C LYS A 122 -11.13 -6.44 3.33
N PRO A 123 -10.50 -6.06 2.21
CA PRO A 123 -11.14 -5.20 1.23
C PRO A 123 -12.32 -5.91 0.58
N SER A 124 -13.40 -5.18 0.31
CA SER A 124 -14.56 -5.70 -0.43
C SER A 124 -14.30 -5.73 -1.94
N LEU A 125 -13.39 -4.87 -2.41
CA LEU A 125 -13.03 -4.75 -3.81
C LEU A 125 -11.59 -4.23 -3.90
N VAL A 126 -10.81 -4.74 -4.86
CA VAL A 126 -9.42 -4.38 -5.07
C VAL A 126 -9.20 -3.97 -6.51
N PHE A 127 -8.50 -2.85 -6.72
CA PHE A 127 -8.07 -2.38 -8.02
C PHE A 127 -6.57 -2.18 -8.03
N PHE A 128 -5.90 -2.87 -8.93
CA PHE A 128 -4.51 -2.60 -9.28
C PHE A 128 -4.51 -1.65 -10.48
N ILE A 129 -3.84 -0.50 -10.30
CA ILE A 129 -3.69 0.49 -11.36
C ILE A 129 -2.43 0.09 -12.11
N ASP A 130 -2.59 -0.17 -13.42
CA ASP A 130 -1.55 -0.80 -14.23
C ASP A 130 -1.27 -2.28 -13.83
N SER A 131 -0.36 -2.95 -14.49
CA SER A 131 -0.19 -4.42 -14.48
C SER A 131 0.67 -4.96 -13.32
N GLU A 132 0.88 -4.21 -12.24
CA GLU A 132 1.70 -4.67 -11.12
C GLU A 132 0.95 -5.62 -10.16
N ILE A 133 0.73 -6.85 -10.61
CA ILE A 133 0.22 -7.92 -9.75
C ILE A 133 1.40 -8.69 -9.17
N TRP A 134 1.55 -8.63 -7.85
CA TRP A 134 2.62 -9.32 -7.14
C TRP A 134 2.23 -10.77 -6.82
N PRO A 135 3.17 -11.75 -6.91
CA PRO A 135 2.85 -13.18 -6.83
C PRO A 135 2.21 -13.66 -5.53
N HIS A 136 2.31 -12.91 -4.42
CA HIS A 136 1.75 -13.29 -3.13
C HIS A 136 0.49 -12.52 -2.73
N MET A 137 -0.01 -11.61 -3.60
CA MET A 137 -1.24 -10.83 -3.36
C MET A 137 -2.48 -11.44 -3.97
#